data_d3437a1d3ef93b6c37ae583125325601
#
_entry.id   d3437a1d3ef93b6c37ae583125325601
#
_cell.length_a   1.000
_cell.length_b   1.000
_cell.length_c   1.000
_cell.angle_alpha   90.00
_cell.angle_beta   90.00
_cell.angle_gamma   90.00
#
_symmetry.space_group_name_H-M   'P 1'
#
loop_
_entity.id
_entity.type
_entity.pdbx_description
1 polymer ?
#
loop_
_entity_poly.entity_id
_entity_poly.type
_entity_poly.pdbx_seq_one_letter_code
_entity_poly.pdbx_strand_id
1 'polypeptide(L)'
;MALAQQPRLLLLDEPTQGLSVEETAQAVDTLAGLLSDGTMTVLLVEHDMEVVFRLAHMITVLHRGAVIADGTPDAVKANTEVQRAYLGGLA
;
A
#
# COMPACT_ATOMS: atom_id res chain seq x y z
N MET A 1 -27.76 -15.36 -0.71
CA MET A 1 -27.22 -15.12 -2.05
C MET A 1 -25.72 -15.33 -2.05
N ALA A 2 -25.27 -16.20 -2.91
CA ALA A 2 -23.85 -16.51 -3.02
C ALA A 2 -23.01 -15.30 -3.45
N LEU A 3 -23.58 -14.35 -4.15
CA LEU A 3 -22.88 -13.17 -4.64
C LEU A 3 -22.29 -12.33 -3.51
N ALA A 4 -22.95 -12.27 -2.37
CA ALA A 4 -22.49 -11.47 -1.24
C ALA A 4 -21.21 -12.02 -0.60
N GLN A 5 -20.87 -13.27 -0.90
CA GLN A 5 -19.72 -13.93 -0.31
C GLN A 5 -18.50 -13.98 -1.21
N GLN A 6 -18.64 -13.53 -2.44
CA GLN A 6 -17.51 -13.53 -3.35
C GLN A 6 -16.54 -12.39 -3.02
N PRO A 7 -15.23 -12.66 -3.00
CA PRO A 7 -14.25 -11.61 -2.78
C PRO A 7 -14.35 -10.57 -3.90
N ARG A 8 -14.21 -9.33 -3.56
CA ARG A 8 -14.15 -8.23 -4.52
C ARG A 8 -12.72 -7.80 -4.71
N LEU A 9 -12.37 -7.46 -5.92
CA LEU A 9 -11.08 -6.88 -6.23
C LEU A 9 -11.25 -5.41 -6.57
N LEU A 10 -10.53 -4.57 -5.86
CA LEU A 10 -10.52 -3.13 -6.10
C LEU A 10 -9.10 -2.71 -6.46
N LEU A 11 -8.97 -1.98 -7.56
CA LEU A 11 -7.70 -1.42 -7.99
C LEU A 11 -7.71 0.08 -7.70
N LEU A 12 -6.73 0.54 -6.91
CA LEU A 12 -6.56 1.95 -6.59
C LEU A 12 -5.18 2.41 -7.05
N ASP A 13 -5.17 3.44 -7.89
CA ASP A 13 -3.94 3.98 -8.46
C ASP A 13 -3.72 5.39 -7.88
N GLU A 14 -2.72 5.50 -7.02
CA GLU A 14 -2.33 6.73 -6.35
C GLU A 14 -3.51 7.47 -5.71
N PRO A 15 -4.30 6.80 -4.85
CA PRO A 15 -5.52 7.40 -4.31
C PRO A 15 -5.27 8.59 -3.39
N THR A 16 -4.04 8.77 -2.88
CA THR A 16 -3.71 9.89 -2.00
C THR A 16 -3.00 11.03 -2.71
N GLN A 17 -2.84 10.94 -4.03
CA GLN A 17 -2.17 11.98 -4.79
C GLN A 17 -2.96 13.29 -4.69
N GLY A 18 -2.28 14.37 -4.34
CA GLY A 18 -2.89 15.69 -4.23
C GLY A 18 -3.65 15.96 -2.95
N LEU A 19 -3.69 15.01 -2.03
CA LEU A 19 -4.36 15.19 -0.74
C LEU A 19 -3.43 15.84 0.29
N SER A 20 -4.01 16.60 1.21
CA SER A 20 -3.29 17.11 2.37
C SER A 20 -2.94 15.96 3.32
N VAL A 21 -2.12 16.26 4.33
CA VAL A 21 -1.78 15.26 5.36
C VAL A 21 -3.04 14.74 6.06
N GLU A 22 -3.95 15.65 6.42
CA GLU A 22 -5.19 15.25 7.10
C GLU A 22 -6.11 14.46 6.19
N GLU A 23 -6.24 14.87 4.93
CA GLU A 23 -7.06 14.16 3.95
C GLU A 23 -6.49 12.76 3.67
N THR A 24 -5.17 12.66 3.61
CA THR A 24 -4.50 11.36 3.43
C THR A 24 -4.79 10.45 4.62
N ALA A 25 -4.70 10.96 5.84
CA ALA A 25 -4.99 10.17 7.03
C ALA A 25 -6.45 9.66 7.02
N GLN A 26 -7.39 10.51 6.63
CA GLN A 26 -8.80 10.12 6.53
C GLN A 26 -9.02 9.05 5.47
N ALA A 27 -8.36 9.20 4.32
CA ALA A 27 -8.46 8.21 3.25
C ALA A 27 -7.91 6.86 3.69
N VAL A 28 -6.78 6.86 4.38
CA VAL A 28 -6.16 5.64 4.90
C VAL A 28 -7.10 4.96 5.91
N ASP A 29 -7.68 5.72 6.81
CA ASP A 29 -8.62 5.17 7.80
C ASP A 29 -9.84 4.55 7.13
N THR A 30 -10.37 5.20 6.11
CA THR A 30 -11.52 4.67 5.35
C THR A 30 -11.14 3.35 4.67
N LEU A 31 -10.00 3.31 4.01
CA LEU A 31 -9.54 2.10 3.33
C LEU A 31 -9.26 0.96 4.31
N ALA A 32 -8.65 1.27 5.44
CA ALA A 32 -8.40 0.28 6.48
C ALA A 32 -9.70 -0.33 6.98
N GLY A 33 -10.74 0.49 7.14
CA GLY A 33 -12.06 0.02 7.51
C GLY A 33 -12.67 -0.93 6.50
N LEU A 34 -12.52 -0.62 5.21
CA LEU A 34 -13.02 -1.47 4.14
C LEU A 34 -12.29 -2.82 4.09
N LEU A 35 -11.02 -2.85 4.46
CA LEU A 35 -10.22 -4.06 4.41
C LEU A 35 -10.43 -4.95 5.64
N SER A 36 -10.98 -4.42 6.70
CA SER A 36 -11.03 -5.11 8.00
C SER A 36 -11.93 -6.33 8.01
N ASP A 37 -12.93 -6.40 7.12
CA ASP A 37 -13.85 -7.53 7.10
C ASP A 37 -13.35 -8.71 6.25
N GLY A 38 -12.25 -8.54 5.53
CA GLY A 38 -11.65 -9.61 4.75
C GLY A 38 -12.40 -10.01 3.48
N THR A 39 -13.45 -9.30 3.10
CA THR A 39 -14.23 -9.63 1.91
C THR A 39 -13.69 -8.98 0.64
N MET A 40 -12.78 -8.04 0.78
CA MET A 40 -12.26 -7.27 -0.33
C MET A 40 -10.75 -7.43 -0.43
N THR A 41 -10.28 -7.64 -1.66
CA THR A 41 -8.86 -7.59 -1.99
C THR A 41 -8.60 -6.26 -2.69
N VAL A 42 -7.59 -5.54 -2.23
CA VAL A 42 -7.22 -4.26 -2.83
C VAL A 42 -5.80 -4.36 -3.39
N LEU A 43 -5.66 -3.99 -4.64
CA LEU A 43 -4.36 -3.75 -5.25
C LEU A 43 -4.13 -2.25 -5.25
N LEU A 44 -3.15 -1.82 -4.48
CA LEU A 44 -2.85 -0.41 -4.27
C LEU A 44 -1.54 -0.06 -4.97
N VAL A 45 -1.59 0.92 -5.86
CA VAL A 45 -0.40 1.49 -6.48
C VAL A 45 -0.18 2.86 -5.85
N GLU A 46 0.96 3.04 -5.18
CA GLU A 46 1.19 4.25 -4.40
C GLU A 46 2.70 4.50 -4.28
N HIS A 47 3.09 5.75 -4.28
CA HIS A 47 4.48 6.14 -4.01
C HIS A 47 4.65 6.74 -2.61
N ASP A 48 3.58 7.00 -1.91
CA ASP A 48 3.63 7.41 -0.51
C ASP A 48 3.83 6.16 0.35
N MET A 49 5.06 5.96 0.80
CA MET A 49 5.43 4.74 1.49
C MET A 49 4.73 4.60 2.84
N GLU A 50 4.43 5.69 3.52
CA GLU A 50 3.68 5.62 4.78
C GLU A 50 2.29 5.01 4.57
N VAL A 51 1.62 5.41 3.50
CA VAL A 51 0.29 4.87 3.17
C VAL A 51 0.41 3.37 2.89
N VAL A 52 1.41 2.98 2.09
CA VAL A 52 1.62 1.58 1.74
C VAL A 52 1.90 0.75 2.99
N PHE A 53 2.78 1.21 3.87
CA PHE A 53 3.13 0.47 5.07
C PHE A 53 1.95 0.33 6.04
N ARG A 54 1.04 1.29 6.04
CA ARG A 54 -0.14 1.23 6.91
C ARG A 54 -1.21 0.27 6.40
N LEU A 55 -1.34 0.14 5.08
CA LEU A 55 -2.46 -0.59 4.47
C LEU A 55 -2.09 -1.98 3.97
N ALA A 56 -0.89 -2.16 3.47
CA ALA A 56 -0.55 -3.37 2.72
C ALA A 56 -0.14 -4.50 3.64
N HIS A 57 -0.56 -5.71 3.28
CA HIS A 57 -0.10 -6.95 3.91
C HIS A 57 1.12 -7.51 3.19
N MET A 58 1.18 -7.29 1.88
CA MET A 58 2.30 -7.67 1.02
C MET A 58 2.64 -6.51 0.12
N ILE A 59 3.92 -6.27 -0.08
CA ILE A 59 4.40 -5.12 -0.85
C ILE A 59 5.40 -5.60 -1.89
N THR A 60 5.19 -5.14 -3.12
CA THR A 60 6.18 -5.29 -4.21
C THR A 60 6.66 -3.89 -4.58
N VAL A 61 7.97 -3.68 -4.53
CA VAL A 61 8.56 -2.38 -4.82
C VAL A 61 9.22 -2.42 -6.19
N LEU A 62 8.80 -1.50 -7.05
CA LEU A 62 9.37 -1.32 -8.38
C LEU A 62 10.22 -0.05 -8.38
N HIS A 63 11.39 -0.15 -9.00
CA HIS A 63 12.26 1.00 -9.19
C HIS A 63 12.93 0.87 -10.55
N ARG A 64 12.77 1.88 -11.39
CA ARG A 64 13.32 1.92 -12.75
C ARG A 64 12.97 0.67 -13.56
N GLY A 65 11.73 0.22 -13.43
CA GLY A 65 11.23 -0.92 -14.19
C GLY A 65 11.62 -2.29 -13.65
N ALA A 66 12.27 -2.35 -12.51
CA ALA A 66 12.69 -3.62 -11.90
C ALA A 66 12.11 -3.78 -10.51
N VAL A 67 11.81 -5.02 -10.14
CA VAL A 67 11.41 -5.34 -8.77
C VAL A 67 12.66 -5.36 -7.90
N ILE A 68 12.69 -4.51 -6.89
CA ILE A 68 13.82 -4.44 -5.94
C ILE A 68 13.50 -5.05 -4.59
N ALA A 69 12.23 -5.25 -4.29
CA ALA A 69 11.80 -5.91 -3.05
C ALA A 69 10.41 -6.48 -3.23
N ASP A 70 10.12 -7.56 -2.51
CA ASP A 70 8.82 -8.20 -2.51
C ASP A 70 8.68 -8.96 -1.19
N GLY A 71 7.67 -8.62 -0.41
CA GLY A 71 7.48 -9.27 0.87
C GLY A 71 6.58 -8.50 1.83
N THR A 72 6.70 -8.84 3.11
CA THR A 72 5.95 -8.18 4.17
C THR A 72 6.42 -6.74 4.35
N PRO A 73 5.60 -5.88 4.98
CA PRO A 73 6.03 -4.51 5.26
C PRO A 73 7.35 -4.44 6.03
N ASP A 74 7.54 -5.29 7.03
CA ASP A 74 8.78 -5.27 7.82
C ASP A 74 9.99 -5.66 6.97
N ALA A 75 9.86 -6.68 6.14
CA ALA A 75 10.95 -7.10 5.26
C ALA A 75 11.29 -6.01 4.24
N VAL A 76 10.28 -5.35 3.70
CA VAL A 76 10.49 -4.26 2.73
C VAL A 76 11.14 -3.06 3.39
N LYS A 77 10.72 -2.70 4.59
CA LYS A 77 11.34 -1.60 5.35
C LYS A 77 12.82 -1.85 5.61
N ALA A 78 13.19 -3.08 5.89
CA ALA A 78 14.57 -3.45 6.19
C ALA A 78 15.46 -3.54 4.95
N ASN A 79 14.88 -3.49 3.76
CA ASN A 79 15.63 -3.61 2.51
C ASN A 79 16.41 -2.33 2.23
N THR A 80 17.73 -2.45 2.07
CA THR A 80 18.59 -1.28 1.87
C THR A 80 18.35 -0.56 0.55
N GLU A 81 17.98 -1.29 -0.50
CA GLU A 81 17.66 -0.66 -1.79
C GLU A 81 16.38 0.17 -1.71
N VAL A 82 15.39 -0.31 -0.99
CA VAL A 82 14.16 0.42 -0.76
C VAL A 82 14.44 1.69 0.04
N GLN A 83 15.27 1.60 1.07
CA GLN A 83 15.65 2.75 1.89
C GLN A 83 16.32 3.81 1.04
N ARG A 84 17.22 3.43 0.15
CA ARG A 84 17.90 4.37 -0.74
C ARG A 84 16.95 5.00 -1.74
N ALA A 85 16.05 4.20 -2.32
CA ALA A 85 15.20 4.66 -3.41
C ALA A 85 14.03 5.51 -2.92
N TYR A 86 13.44 5.17 -1.79
CA TYR A 86 12.16 5.73 -1.37
C TYR A 86 12.15 6.33 0.01
N LEU A 87 13.00 5.91 0.92
CA LEU A 87 12.97 6.36 2.30
C LEU A 87 14.02 7.44 2.60
N GLY A 88 14.54 8.06 1.56
CA GLY A 88 15.41 9.22 1.70
C GLY A 88 16.74 8.96 2.37
N GLY A 89 17.23 7.73 2.31
CA GLY A 89 18.50 7.43 2.94
C GLY A 89 18.46 7.54 4.46
N LEU A 90 17.38 7.11 5.04
CA LEU A 90 17.20 7.10 6.49
C LEU A 90 18.13 6.10 7.19
N ALA A 91 19.14 5.76 6.51
CA ALA A 91 20.16 4.90 7.09
C ALA A 91 20.87 5.60 8.23
#